data_32e2eb8f1d2eaa1dd56bcbfd05639754
#
_entry.id   32e2eb8f1d2eaa1dd56bcbfd05639754
#
_cell.length_a   1.000
_cell.length_b   1.000
_cell.length_c   1.000
_cell.angle_alpha   90.00
_cell.angle_beta   90.00
_cell.angle_gamma   90.00
#
_symmetry.space_group_name_H-M   'P 1'
#
loop_
_entity.id
_entity.type
_entity.pdbx_description
1 polymer ?
#
loop_
_entity_poly.entity_id
_entity_poly.type
_entity_poly.pdbx_seq_one_letter_code
_entity_poly.pdbx_strand_id
1 'polypeptide(L)'
;MPMSDGLPFPVTITRVVQESPNVTTIYFDHTFSSEPGQFVMVWAPGIDEIPMALSYPDAITVQRVGDATTALVTKKPGERIGIRGPFGNGFVIRGK
;
A
#
# COMPACT_ATOMS: atom_id res chain seq x y z
N MET A 1 19.57 8.59 1.28
CA MET A 1 19.37 8.02 1.48
C MET A 1 18.78 7.38 1.60
N PRO A 2 18.44 7.14 1.50
CA PRO A 2 17.65 6.65 1.71
C PRO A 2 17.46 5.69 1.99
N MET A 3 17.34 5.58 2.33
CA MET A 3 17.12 4.99 2.73
C MET A 3 16.58 4.00 2.83
N SER A 4 16.16 3.74 3.05
CA SER A 4 15.28 2.67 3.32
C SER A 4 14.83 1.96 2.15
N ASP A 5 15.54 1.91 1.15
CA ASP A 5 15.14 1.28 -0.01
C ASP A 5 14.80 -0.14 0.15
N GLY A 6 15.40 -0.86 0.96
CA GLY A 6 15.19 -2.26 1.07
C GLY A 6 14.33 -2.68 2.23
N LEU A 7 13.95 -1.78 3.10
CA LEU A 7 13.27 -2.16 4.33
C LEU A 7 11.91 -1.49 4.43
N PRO A 8 10.90 -2.24 4.83
CA PRO A 8 9.60 -1.62 5.07
C PRO A 8 9.68 -0.74 6.30
N PHE A 9 8.94 0.32 6.32
CA PHE A 9 8.77 1.10 7.53
C PHE A 9 7.31 1.10 7.93
N PRO A 10 7.05 1.18 9.23
CA PRO A 10 5.66 1.05 9.69
C PRO A 10 4.90 2.34 9.48
N VAL A 11 3.65 2.20 9.09
CA VAL A 11 2.71 3.29 9.06
C VAL A 11 1.49 2.84 9.85
N THR A 12 0.77 3.79 10.42
CA THR A 12 -0.42 3.50 11.20
C THR A 12 -1.63 3.79 10.34
N ILE A 13 -2.54 2.85 10.29
CA ILE A 13 -3.78 3.01 9.54
C ILE A 13 -4.64 4.03 10.26
N THR A 14 -5.09 5.05 9.54
CA THR A 14 -5.91 6.11 10.13
C THR A 14 -7.38 5.98 9.76
N ARG A 15 -7.67 5.34 8.62
CA ARG A 15 -9.05 5.23 8.19
C ARG A 15 -9.16 4.08 7.18
N VAL A 16 -10.26 3.39 7.21
CA VAL A 16 -10.53 2.30 6.28
C VAL A 16 -11.90 2.56 5.68
N VAL A 17 -11.98 2.59 4.36
CA VAL A 17 -13.23 2.86 3.66
C VAL A 17 -13.51 1.71 2.71
N GLN A 18 -14.61 1.03 2.92
CA GLN A 18 -15.01 -0.02 2.00
C GLN A 18 -15.73 0.62 0.83
N GLU A 19 -15.11 0.57 -0.33
CA GLU A 19 -15.66 1.23 -1.51
C GLU A 19 -16.71 0.36 -2.19
N SER A 20 -16.53 -0.95 -2.11
CA SER A 20 -17.47 -1.91 -2.67
C SER A 20 -17.26 -3.21 -1.92
N PRO A 21 -18.04 -4.24 -2.17
CA PRO A 21 -17.86 -5.49 -1.44
C PRO A 21 -16.46 -6.08 -1.49
N ASN A 22 -15.73 -5.81 -2.59
CA ASN A 22 -14.41 -6.39 -2.74
C ASN A 22 -13.28 -5.38 -2.78
N VAL A 23 -13.57 -4.10 -2.57
CA VAL A 23 -12.55 -3.06 -2.71
C VAL A 23 -12.56 -2.18 -1.47
N THR A 24 -11.40 -2.01 -0.86
CA THR A 24 -11.26 -1.22 0.36
C THR A 24 -10.09 -0.27 0.20
N THR A 25 -10.27 0.99 0.59
CA THR A 25 -9.19 1.96 0.61
C THR A 25 -8.69 2.12 2.03
N ILE A 26 -7.39 1.99 2.22
CA ILE A 26 -6.76 2.08 3.51
C ILE A 26 -5.91 3.32 3.54
N TYR A 27 -6.23 4.24 4.44
CA TYR A 27 -5.47 5.47 4.64
C TYR A 27 -4.50 5.27 5.81
N PHE A 28 -3.34 5.91 5.71
CA PHE A 28 -2.33 5.78 6.76
C PHE A 28 -1.69 7.13 7.05
N ASP A 29 -0.87 7.16 8.07
CA ASP A 29 -0.33 8.41 8.60
C ASP A 29 0.99 8.83 7.94
N HIS A 30 1.18 8.47 6.70
CA HIS A 30 2.38 8.84 5.97
C HIS A 30 1.96 9.26 4.56
N THR A 31 2.58 10.30 4.03
CA THR A 31 2.30 10.76 2.69
C THR A 31 3.51 10.49 1.81
N PHE A 32 3.28 9.74 0.74
CA PHE A 32 4.35 9.41 -0.19
C PHE A 32 4.39 10.42 -1.31
N SER A 33 5.59 10.78 -1.71
CA SER A 33 5.78 11.62 -2.87
C SER A 33 6.02 10.66 -4.03
N SER A 34 5.03 10.42 -4.83
CA SER A 34 5.14 9.46 -5.91
C SER A 34 4.50 10.00 -7.17
N GLU A 35 4.80 9.34 -8.28
CA GLU A 35 4.25 9.71 -9.57
C GLU A 35 3.30 8.64 -10.05
N PRO A 36 2.42 8.96 -10.99
CA PRO A 36 1.53 7.95 -11.53
C PRO A 36 2.32 6.77 -12.07
N GLY A 37 1.83 5.59 -11.86
CA GLY A 37 2.51 4.38 -12.30
C GLY A 37 3.43 3.78 -11.27
N GLN A 38 3.69 4.47 -10.18
CA GLN A 38 4.51 3.90 -9.11
C GLN A 38 3.66 3.07 -8.17
N PHE A 39 4.30 2.15 -7.48
CA PHE A 39 3.63 1.26 -6.54
C PHE A 39 4.46 1.15 -5.28
N VAL A 40 3.85 0.61 -4.25
CA VAL A 40 4.54 0.31 -3.00
C VAL A 40 4.37 -1.17 -2.70
N MET A 41 5.31 -1.74 -1.95
CA MET A 41 5.16 -3.08 -1.41
C MET A 41 4.58 -2.94 -0.02
N VAL A 42 3.55 -3.70 0.26
CA VAL A 42 2.82 -3.61 1.53
C VAL A 42 2.98 -4.92 2.28
N TRP A 43 3.32 -4.83 3.54
CA TRP A 43 3.56 -5.99 4.37
C TRP A 43 2.77 -5.88 5.67
N ALA A 44 2.24 -6.98 6.12
CA ALA A 44 1.61 -7.07 7.44
C ALA A 44 2.01 -8.39 8.06
N PRO A 45 2.04 -8.48 9.39
CA PRO A 45 2.42 -9.73 10.03
C PRO A 45 1.53 -10.86 9.54
N GLY A 46 2.16 -11.95 9.20
CA GLY A 46 1.41 -13.13 8.76
C GLY A 46 1.09 -13.18 7.29
N ILE A 47 1.46 -12.16 6.53
CA ILE A 47 1.21 -12.20 5.10
C ILE A 47 2.49 -11.86 4.35
N ASP A 48 2.54 -12.28 3.10
CA ASP A 48 3.66 -11.95 2.25
C ASP A 48 3.54 -10.50 1.80
N GLU A 49 4.65 -9.94 1.43
CA GLU A 49 4.68 -8.60 0.88
C GLU A 49 3.99 -8.61 -0.48
N ILE A 50 3.12 -7.67 -0.72
CA ILE A 50 2.39 -7.60 -1.99
C ILE A 50 2.46 -6.20 -2.59
N PRO A 51 2.51 -6.09 -3.91
CA PRO A 51 2.57 -4.78 -4.56
C PRO A 51 1.19 -4.14 -4.62
N MET A 52 1.15 -2.85 -4.36
CA MET A 52 -0.10 -2.10 -4.40
C MET A 52 0.14 -0.74 -5.01
N ALA A 53 -0.77 -0.30 -5.85
CA ALA A 53 -0.71 1.06 -6.36
C ALA A 53 -1.18 2.02 -5.28
N LEU A 54 -0.58 3.19 -5.24
CA LEU A 54 -1.06 4.24 -4.36
C LEU A 54 -2.26 4.90 -5.02
N SER A 55 -3.39 4.92 -4.34
CA SER A 55 -4.58 5.58 -4.86
C SER A 55 -4.55 7.06 -4.53
N TYR A 56 -3.92 7.40 -3.41
CA TYR A 56 -3.69 8.77 -2.99
C TYR A 56 -2.32 8.79 -2.35
N PRO A 57 -1.72 9.95 -2.11
CA PRO A 57 -0.40 9.99 -1.47
C PRO A 57 -0.35 9.30 -0.12
N ASP A 58 -1.48 9.18 0.55
CA ASP A 58 -1.56 8.58 1.87
C ASP A 58 -2.53 7.41 1.92
N ALA A 59 -2.77 6.74 0.82
CA ALA A 59 -3.71 5.61 0.81
C ALA A 59 -3.43 4.61 -0.29
N ILE A 60 -3.80 3.38 -0.02
CA ILE A 60 -3.78 2.31 -1.01
C ILE A 60 -5.19 1.78 -1.16
N THR A 61 -5.52 1.30 -2.35
CA THR A 61 -6.80 0.65 -2.59
C THR A 61 -6.55 -0.82 -2.83
N VAL A 62 -7.18 -1.65 -2.03
CA VAL A 62 -6.94 -3.09 -2.01
C VAL A 62 -8.15 -3.82 -2.54
N GLN A 63 -7.92 -4.65 -3.55
CA GLN A 63 -8.99 -5.52 -4.05
C GLN A 63 -8.84 -6.87 -3.36
N ARG A 64 -9.92 -7.36 -2.75
CA ARG A 64 -9.86 -8.56 -1.98
C ARG A 64 -9.96 -9.75 -2.90
N VAL A 65 -8.85 -10.35 -3.21
CA VAL A 65 -8.79 -11.46 -4.16
C VAL A 65 -8.08 -12.69 -3.63
N GLY A 66 -7.63 -12.68 -2.41
CA GLY A 66 -6.92 -13.84 -1.86
C GLY A 66 -6.62 -13.64 -0.40
N ASP A 67 -5.85 -14.55 0.19
CA ASP A 67 -5.60 -14.52 1.62
C ASP A 67 -4.87 -13.27 2.08
N ALA A 68 -3.87 -12.85 1.34
CA ALA A 68 -3.09 -11.69 1.75
C ALA A 68 -3.92 -10.41 1.69
N THR A 69 -4.68 -10.23 0.62
CA THR A 69 -5.51 -9.04 0.50
C THR A 69 -6.67 -9.07 1.48
N THR A 70 -7.20 -10.26 1.78
CA THR A 70 -8.23 -10.39 2.80
C THR A 70 -7.68 -9.98 4.17
N ALA A 71 -6.45 -10.37 4.48
CA ALA A 71 -5.84 -9.99 5.73
C ALA A 71 -5.67 -8.47 5.82
N LEU A 72 -5.32 -7.83 4.72
CA LEU A 72 -5.18 -6.38 4.71
C LEU A 72 -6.50 -5.67 4.90
N VAL A 73 -7.55 -6.08 4.21
CA VAL A 73 -8.81 -5.36 4.28
C VAL A 73 -9.53 -5.55 5.62
N THR A 74 -9.08 -6.49 6.43
CA THR A 74 -9.64 -6.65 7.75
C THR A 74 -8.91 -5.84 8.81
N LYS A 75 -7.85 -5.14 8.45
CA LYS A 75 -7.15 -4.26 9.38
C LYS A 75 -8.03 -3.08 9.74
N LYS A 76 -7.77 -2.52 10.90
CA LYS A 76 -8.59 -1.43 11.44
C LYS A 76 -7.74 -0.23 11.75
N PRO A 77 -8.34 0.95 11.84
CA PRO A 77 -7.59 2.13 12.24
C PRO A 77 -6.85 1.88 13.56
N GLY A 78 -5.63 2.34 13.63
CA GLY A 78 -4.77 2.12 14.79
C GLY A 78 -3.80 0.97 14.61
N GLU A 79 -4.07 0.07 13.66
CA GLU A 79 -3.13 -1.01 13.39
C GLU A 79 -2.04 -0.54 12.44
N ARG A 80 -0.96 -1.29 12.36
CA ARG A 80 0.19 -0.90 11.55
C ARG A 80 0.42 -1.87 10.44
N ILE A 81 0.94 -1.34 9.33
CA ILE A 81 1.41 -2.15 8.22
C ILE A 81 2.77 -1.63 7.82
N GLY A 82 3.55 -2.42 7.13
CA GLY A 82 4.85 -1.99 6.62
C GLY A 82 4.73 -1.61 5.16
N ILE A 83 5.44 -0.57 4.76
CA ILE A 83 5.42 -0.12 3.38
C ILE A 83 6.84 0.13 2.92
N ARG A 84 7.16 -0.35 1.73
CA ARG A 84 8.43 -0.07 1.07
C ARG A 84 8.15 0.61 -0.25
N GLY A 85 8.97 1.55 -0.63
CA GLY A 85 8.84 2.22 -1.91
C GLY A 85 8.70 3.71 -1.73
N PRO A 86 8.21 4.42 -2.74
CA PRO A 86 7.59 3.85 -3.96
C PRO A 86 8.60 3.31 -4.95
N PHE A 87 8.15 2.42 -5.80
CA PHE A 87 8.98 1.79 -6.82
C PHE A 87 8.41 2.09 -8.21
N GLY A 88 9.18 1.84 -9.20
CA GLY A 88 8.78 2.06 -10.58
C GLY A 88 9.31 3.40 -11.07
N ASN A 89 9.31 3.55 -12.38
CA ASN A 89 9.80 4.77 -12.96
C ASN A 89 8.67 5.69 -13.31
N GLY A 90 7.70 5.77 -12.53
CA GLY A 90 6.50 6.53 -12.80
C GLY A 90 5.82 5.90 -13.98
N PHE A 91 5.43 6.63 -14.91
CA PHE A 91 4.66 6.18 -15.90
C PHE A 91 5.37 5.76 -17.06
N VAL A 92 6.47 5.27 -16.95
CA VAL A 92 7.21 4.90 -17.93
C VAL A 92 6.70 3.82 -18.61
N ILE A 93 6.49 3.90 -19.67
CA ILE A 93 6.03 2.90 -20.19
C ILE A 93 6.76 2.55 -21.21
N ARG A 94 7.27 2.26 -21.35
CA ARG A 94 7.89 1.98 -22.13
C ARG A 94 7.67 1.04 -22.66
N GLY A 95 7.19 0.93 -23.00
CA GLY A 95 6.94 0.21 -23.31
C GLY A 95 6.71 -0.30 -23.67
N LYS A 96 6.81 -0.30 -23.60
CA LYS A 96 6.54 -0.63 -23.74
C LYS A 96 6.36 -0.83 -23.92
#